data_8675a2ce2fa825b964d27162ecfb4152
#
_entry.id   8675a2ce2fa825b964d27162ecfb4152
#
_cell.length_a   1.000
_cell.length_b   1.000
_cell.length_c   1.000
_cell.angle_alpha   90.00
_cell.angle_beta   90.00
_cell.angle_gamma   90.00
#
_symmetry.space_group_name_H-M   'P 1'
#
loop_
_entity.id
_entity.type
_entity.pdbx_description
1 polymer ?
#
loop_
_entity_poly.entity_id
_entity_poly.type
_entity_poly.pdbx_seq_one_letter_code
_entity_poly.pdbx_strand_id
1 'polypeptide(L)'
;MKDEVSLYFREIMEKAGMDYIPDCGVKYHKTLKFSSVLNIEDRYEDFFKINRCYYTNQRCFRVTDKILEITGVEGVASPYNHMLSFFLLKEENLERALKITSDFFRKLNFLDGKTTMVLSQKMLSLINAETKELFDICLINSDKLSTTLGEDRFKGEYIKFYRRNKNGLVPVGSLNIIFNGENYVIDSSFLKEVIEVEYFEKSSIYELNYFKNSINNIRDKIPESSLSVGLKCINLMRVILVLMNEGLVFGNKNQEYIVRKLHRILALELYLLFLDKEISRSEIVELMSDITLSGLSDLQNENTINFSSQFFLETIIRETGSYIELLEKGVLMISKQSFDLEEETILKERYGIPSKLIKKIRNGKLENKDDNIPMNPLNKVIDMPTKNWIKALHGE
;
A
#
# COMPACT_ATOMS: atom_id res chain seq x y z
N MET A 1 -2.27 14.50 -16.12
CA MET A 1 -2.32 15.43 -14.97
C MET A 1 -0.89 15.64 -14.54
N LYS A 2 -0.47 16.88 -14.32
CA LYS A 2 0.86 17.14 -13.71
C LYS A 2 0.81 16.60 -12.28
N ASP A 3 1.94 16.16 -11.77
CA ASP A 3 2.11 15.72 -10.38
C ASP A 3 2.12 16.94 -9.44
N GLU A 4 0.96 17.58 -9.34
CA GLU A 4 0.80 18.84 -8.59
C GLU A 4 1.02 18.65 -7.09
N VAL A 5 0.56 17.52 -6.56
CA VAL A 5 0.69 17.23 -5.13
C VAL A 5 2.16 17.10 -4.72
N SER A 6 2.96 16.34 -5.48
CA SER A 6 4.40 16.24 -5.21
C SER A 6 5.13 17.57 -5.44
N LEU A 7 4.70 18.37 -6.41
CA LEU A 7 5.26 19.71 -6.63
C LEU A 7 4.98 20.62 -5.44
N TYR A 8 3.76 20.66 -4.93
CA TYR A 8 3.41 21.45 -3.74
C TYR A 8 4.20 21.01 -2.51
N PHE A 9 4.30 19.69 -2.30
CA PHE A 9 5.11 19.15 -1.21
C PHE A 9 6.57 19.63 -1.32
N ARG A 10 7.18 19.46 -2.50
CA ARG A 10 8.55 19.90 -2.74
C ARG A 10 8.73 21.38 -2.50
N GLU A 11 7.88 22.24 -3.08
CA GLU A 11 7.95 23.69 -2.89
C GLU A 11 7.91 24.09 -1.40
N ILE A 12 7.06 23.46 -0.62
CA ILE A 12 6.94 23.72 0.83
C ILE A 12 8.20 23.27 1.56
N MET A 13 8.73 22.08 1.25
CA MET A 13 9.93 21.55 1.89
C MET A 13 11.18 22.38 1.55
N GLU A 14 11.37 22.76 0.27
CA GLU A 14 12.47 23.62 -0.17
C GLU A 14 12.39 25.01 0.47
N LYS A 15 11.19 25.60 0.54
CA LYS A 15 10.95 26.88 1.24
C LYS A 15 11.26 26.79 2.73
N ALA A 16 11.06 25.62 3.33
CA ALA A 16 11.41 25.36 4.73
C ALA A 16 12.91 25.09 4.94
N GLY A 17 13.74 25.14 3.87
CA GLY A 17 15.17 24.91 3.93
C GLY A 17 15.56 23.46 4.12
N MET A 18 14.76 22.52 3.62
CA MET A 18 15.03 21.08 3.71
C MET A 18 15.79 20.61 2.46
N ASP A 19 16.73 19.69 2.67
CA ASP A 19 17.52 19.08 1.61
C ASP A 19 16.75 17.89 1.00
N TYR A 20 16.74 17.76 -0.33
CA TYR A 20 16.13 16.63 -1.02
C TYR A 20 17.03 15.39 -0.95
N ILE A 21 16.45 14.25 -0.61
CA ILE A 21 17.07 12.94 -0.72
C ILE A 21 16.33 12.14 -1.81
N PRO A 22 17.06 11.59 -2.81
CA PRO A 22 16.45 10.72 -3.82
C PRO A 22 15.78 9.50 -3.21
N ASP A 23 14.74 9.00 -3.88
CA ASP A 23 14.10 7.71 -3.58
C ASP A 23 15.17 6.61 -3.52
N CYS A 24 15.19 5.87 -2.41
CA CYS A 24 16.13 4.76 -2.20
C CYS A 24 15.63 3.43 -2.81
N GLY A 25 14.46 3.44 -3.45
CA GLY A 25 13.77 2.24 -3.90
C GLY A 25 13.13 1.47 -2.74
N VAL A 26 12.49 0.35 -3.07
CA VAL A 26 11.90 -0.57 -2.09
C VAL A 26 12.86 -1.70 -1.73
N LYS A 27 14.11 -1.56 -2.08
CA LYS A 27 15.15 -2.56 -1.94
C LYS A 27 15.51 -2.77 -0.48
N TYR A 28 15.83 -3.98 -0.19
CA TYR A 28 16.15 -4.63 1.06
C TYR A 28 17.06 -3.85 1.99
N HIS A 29 16.63 -3.82 3.24
CA HIS A 29 17.48 -3.60 4.41
C HIS A 29 17.87 -4.94 5.06
N LYS A 30 19.03 -5.03 5.71
CA LYS A 30 19.58 -6.28 6.26
C LYS A 30 18.67 -6.98 7.27
N THR A 31 17.79 -6.26 7.92
CA THR A 31 16.90 -6.75 8.98
C THR A 31 15.45 -6.93 8.54
N LEU A 32 15.05 -6.38 7.37
CA LEU A 32 13.67 -6.39 6.91
C LEU A 32 13.52 -7.17 5.62
N LYS A 33 12.43 -7.90 5.48
CA LYS A 33 12.11 -8.65 4.26
C LYS A 33 11.89 -7.75 3.05
N PHE A 34 11.32 -6.56 3.28
CA PHE A 34 11.24 -5.44 2.33
C PHE A 34 11.33 -4.14 3.11
N SER A 35 12.06 -3.16 2.58
CA SER A 35 11.97 -1.85 3.14
C SER A 35 10.66 -1.23 2.69
N SER A 36 9.83 -0.93 3.65
CA SER A 36 8.80 0.06 3.51
C SER A 36 9.48 1.45 3.62
N VAL A 37 8.91 2.37 4.32
CA VAL A 37 9.46 3.70 4.68
C VAL A 37 10.92 3.70 5.20
N LEU A 38 11.58 2.57 5.33
CA LEU A 38 12.58 2.28 6.37
C LEU A 38 14.03 2.14 5.94
N ASN A 39 14.35 2.41 4.69
CA ASN A 39 15.75 2.73 4.40
C ASN A 39 16.23 3.96 5.18
N ILE A 40 15.33 4.59 5.85
CA ILE A 40 15.49 5.74 6.70
C ILE A 40 15.73 5.32 8.14
N GLU A 41 15.14 4.22 8.63
CA GLU A 41 15.42 3.73 9.99
C GLU A 41 16.88 3.44 10.21
N ASP A 42 17.60 2.92 9.24
CA ASP A 42 19.07 2.78 9.33
C ASP A 42 19.79 4.11 9.37
N ARG A 43 19.17 5.12 8.80
CA ARG A 43 19.71 6.47 8.79
C ARG A 43 19.28 7.26 10.03
N TYR A 44 18.34 6.78 10.87
CA TYR A 44 17.99 7.50 12.10
C TYR A 44 19.19 7.75 12.98
N GLU A 45 20.11 6.80 13.13
CA GLU A 45 21.35 7.05 13.87
C GLU A 45 22.18 8.14 13.24
N ASP A 46 22.21 8.19 11.92
CA ASP A 46 22.90 9.24 11.17
C ASP A 46 22.12 10.56 11.23
N PHE A 47 20.80 10.54 11.18
CA PHE A 47 19.96 11.73 11.34
C PHE A 47 20.11 12.37 12.73
N PHE A 48 20.24 11.59 13.79
CA PHE A 48 20.56 12.12 15.12
C PHE A 48 21.94 12.79 15.19
N LYS A 49 22.85 12.44 14.29
CA LYS A 49 24.20 13.03 14.21
C LYS A 49 24.28 14.23 13.28
N ILE A 50 23.39 14.31 12.29
CA ILE A 50 23.43 15.32 11.25
C ILE A 50 22.44 16.45 11.60
N ASN A 51 22.90 17.66 11.73
CA ASN A 51 22.06 18.84 12.06
C ASN A 51 21.33 19.39 10.84
N ARG A 52 20.70 18.54 10.01
CA ARG A 52 19.99 18.91 8.79
C ARG A 52 18.61 18.27 8.72
N CYS A 53 17.70 18.94 8.04
CA CYS A 53 16.37 18.46 7.76
C CYS A 53 16.27 17.98 6.32
N TYR A 54 15.58 16.88 6.06
CA TYR A 54 15.50 16.26 4.75
C TYR A 54 14.06 15.98 4.35
N TYR A 55 13.82 15.88 3.03
CA TYR A 55 12.58 15.38 2.49
C TYR A 55 12.84 14.45 1.30
N THR A 56 11.89 13.56 1.03
CA THR A 56 11.93 12.64 -0.11
C THR A 56 10.51 12.28 -0.54
N ASN A 57 10.39 11.79 -1.76
CA ASN A 57 9.20 11.10 -2.24
C ASN A 57 9.58 9.64 -2.47
N GLN A 58 9.26 8.79 -1.48
CA GLN A 58 9.71 7.41 -1.38
C GLN A 58 8.60 6.44 -1.80
N ARG A 59 8.90 5.53 -2.71
CA ARG A 59 8.03 4.39 -2.95
C ARG A 59 8.08 3.43 -1.78
N CYS A 60 6.91 3.06 -1.30
CA CYS A 60 6.76 2.18 -0.17
C CYS A 60 5.69 1.13 -0.46
N PHE A 61 5.90 -0.08 -0.01
CA PHE A 61 4.83 -1.04 0.14
C PHE A 61 5.07 -1.91 1.37
N ARG A 62 4.00 -2.44 1.92
CA ARG A 62 4.06 -3.38 3.03
C ARG A 62 3.70 -4.75 2.51
N VAL A 63 4.57 -5.72 2.76
CA VAL A 63 4.29 -7.13 2.55
C VAL A 63 4.25 -7.79 3.92
N THR A 64 3.05 -8.00 4.44
CA THR A 64 2.82 -8.79 5.66
C THR A 64 2.01 -10.02 5.29
N ASP A 65 2.05 -11.06 6.13
CA ASP A 65 1.21 -12.24 5.90
C ASP A 65 -0.28 -11.88 5.88
N LYS A 66 -0.72 -10.94 6.70
CA LYS A 66 -2.09 -10.40 6.68
C LYS A 66 -2.42 -9.68 5.38
N ILE A 67 -1.50 -8.92 4.81
CA ILE A 67 -1.67 -8.27 3.51
C ILE A 67 -1.75 -9.31 2.40
N LEU A 68 -0.96 -10.38 2.48
CA LEU A 68 -1.03 -11.49 1.53
C LEU A 68 -2.33 -12.30 1.69
N GLU A 69 -2.88 -12.41 2.87
CA GLU A 69 -4.18 -13.04 3.16
C GLU A 69 -5.35 -12.16 2.74
N ILE A 70 -5.26 -10.86 2.97
CA ILE A 70 -6.27 -9.83 2.61
C ILE A 70 -6.13 -9.42 1.15
N THR A 71 -5.25 -10.03 0.42
CA THR A 71 -4.84 -9.62 -0.90
C THR A 71 -5.91 -8.96 -1.73
N GLY A 72 -5.64 -7.76 -2.10
CA GLY A 72 -6.39 -6.96 -3.02
C GLY A 72 -7.63 -6.35 -2.44
N VAL A 73 -7.92 -6.60 -1.22
CA VAL A 73 -9.12 -6.01 -0.69
C VAL A 73 -8.95 -4.54 -0.53
N GLU A 74 -7.93 -3.97 -0.24
CA GLU A 74 -7.92 -2.55 0.14
C GLU A 74 -6.72 -1.78 -0.41
N GLY A 75 -6.24 -2.19 -1.56
CA GLY A 75 -5.14 -1.49 -2.21
C GLY A 75 -3.83 -1.56 -1.43
N VAL A 76 -3.75 -2.46 -0.51
CA VAL A 76 -2.63 -2.54 0.43
C VAL A 76 -1.39 -3.14 -0.20
N ALA A 77 -1.52 -3.81 -1.34
CA ALA A 77 -0.40 -4.35 -2.09
C ALA A 77 0.16 -3.38 -3.13
N SER A 78 -0.44 -2.21 -3.34
CA SER A 78 0.09 -1.23 -4.27
C SER A 78 1.33 -0.57 -3.70
N PRO A 79 2.38 -0.34 -4.49
CA PRO A 79 3.44 0.55 -4.08
C PRO A 79 2.88 1.97 -4.03
N TYR A 80 2.74 2.48 -2.82
CA TYR A 80 2.36 3.86 -2.59
C TYR A 80 3.59 4.76 -2.58
N ASN A 81 3.43 5.98 -3.07
CA ASN A 81 4.44 7.00 -2.88
C ASN A 81 4.16 7.72 -1.56
N HIS A 82 5.12 7.66 -0.66
CA HIS A 82 5.10 8.40 0.59
C HIS A 82 5.93 9.65 0.43
N MET A 83 5.31 10.79 0.60
CA MET A 83 5.99 12.07 0.74
C MET A 83 6.46 12.18 2.18
N LEU A 84 7.76 12.09 2.38
CA LEU A 84 8.39 12.01 3.69
C LEU A 84 9.20 13.28 3.95
N SER A 85 9.15 13.78 5.17
CA SER A 85 10.07 14.79 5.65
C SER A 85 10.62 14.40 7.01
N PHE A 86 11.88 14.73 7.25
CA PHE A 86 12.61 14.40 8.46
C PHE A 86 13.15 15.67 9.07
N PHE A 87 12.77 15.91 10.29
CA PHE A 87 13.24 17.01 11.08
C PHE A 87 14.11 16.46 12.18
N LEU A 88 15.36 16.91 12.25
CA LEU A 88 16.15 16.81 13.47
C LEU A 88 15.64 17.84 14.47
N LEU A 89 15.34 17.41 15.68
CA LEU A 89 14.66 18.26 16.60
C LEU A 89 15.44 18.51 17.88
N LYS A 90 15.61 19.76 18.12
CA LYS A 90 15.61 20.39 19.44
C LYS A 90 14.18 20.83 19.72
N GLU A 91 13.81 21.02 20.97
CA GLU A 91 12.44 21.25 21.49
C GLU A 91 11.50 22.18 20.68
N GLU A 92 12.06 23.07 19.87
CA GLU A 92 11.32 24.09 19.11
C GLU A 92 10.67 23.58 17.79
N ASN A 93 10.85 22.33 17.45
CA ASN A 93 10.61 21.86 16.08
C ASN A 93 9.29 21.12 15.83
N LEU A 94 8.51 20.73 16.87
CA LEU A 94 7.16 20.19 16.66
C LEU A 94 6.26 21.27 16.04
N GLU A 95 6.33 22.49 16.52
CA GLU A 95 5.60 23.63 15.96
C GLU A 95 6.04 23.93 14.52
N ARG A 96 7.34 23.84 14.22
CA ARG A 96 7.85 23.99 12.86
C ARG A 96 7.31 22.89 11.94
N ALA A 97 7.32 21.62 12.38
CA ALA A 97 6.79 20.51 11.61
C ALA A 97 5.29 20.66 11.37
N LEU A 98 4.53 21.06 12.37
CA LEU A 98 3.10 21.34 12.27
C LEU A 98 2.81 22.53 11.35
N LYS A 99 3.59 23.60 11.42
CA LYS A 99 3.48 24.75 10.51
C LYS A 99 3.70 24.33 9.05
N ILE A 100 4.75 23.57 8.77
CA ILE A 100 5.05 23.08 7.43
C ILE A 100 3.91 22.16 6.94
N THR A 101 3.40 21.28 7.80
CA THR A 101 2.23 20.44 7.50
C THR A 101 1.00 21.28 7.18
N SER A 102 0.75 22.33 7.98
CA SER A 102 -0.37 23.25 7.76
C SER A 102 -0.22 24.02 6.45
N ASP A 103 0.98 24.47 6.12
CA ASP A 103 1.25 25.15 4.85
C ASP A 103 1.04 24.23 3.65
N PHE A 104 1.43 22.97 3.76
CA PHE A 104 1.14 21.95 2.75
C PHE A 104 -0.38 21.71 2.61
N PHE A 105 -1.08 21.50 3.71
CA PHE A 105 -2.54 21.30 3.69
C PHE A 105 -3.29 22.55 3.20
N ARG A 106 -2.79 23.74 3.48
CA ARG A 106 -3.37 24.99 2.92
C ARG A 106 -3.24 25.05 1.39
N LYS A 107 -2.09 24.62 0.84
CA LYS A 107 -1.89 24.49 -0.62
C LYS A 107 -2.87 23.51 -1.27
N LEU A 108 -3.26 22.47 -0.54
CA LEU A 108 -4.21 21.45 -0.98
C LEU A 108 -5.68 21.83 -0.71
N ASN A 109 -5.97 22.97 -0.11
CA ASN A 109 -7.29 23.34 0.41
C ASN A 109 -7.85 22.34 1.44
N PHE A 110 -6.98 21.73 2.23
CA PHE A 110 -7.36 20.73 3.24
C PHE A 110 -7.65 21.31 4.62
N LEU A 111 -7.49 22.62 4.81
CA LEU A 111 -7.87 23.33 6.04
C LEU A 111 -9.31 23.91 5.94
N ASP A 112 -10.23 23.11 5.45
CA ASP A 112 -11.63 23.46 5.16
C ASP A 112 -12.62 22.96 6.24
N GLY A 113 -12.10 22.63 7.44
CA GLY A 113 -12.88 22.05 8.53
C GLY A 113 -13.18 20.56 8.43
N LYS A 114 -12.68 19.88 7.37
CA LYS A 114 -12.86 18.43 7.18
C LYS A 114 -11.62 17.62 7.59
N THR A 115 -10.52 18.27 7.95
CA THR A 115 -9.30 17.60 8.40
C THR A 115 -9.25 17.60 9.92
N THR A 116 -9.19 16.40 10.48
CA THR A 116 -9.08 16.17 11.94
C THR A 116 -7.66 15.75 12.27
N MET A 117 -7.05 16.43 13.24
CA MET A 117 -5.79 16.07 13.83
C MET A 117 -6.03 15.19 15.05
N VAL A 118 -5.48 13.99 15.06
CA VAL A 118 -5.64 12.98 16.11
C VAL A 118 -4.34 12.85 16.87
N LEU A 119 -4.37 13.09 18.17
CA LEU A 119 -3.20 13.11 19.05
C LEU A 119 -3.58 12.80 20.49
N SER A 120 -2.56 12.58 21.34
CA SER A 120 -2.77 12.42 22.78
C SER A 120 -2.84 13.76 23.51
N GLN A 121 -3.35 13.72 24.73
CA GLN A 121 -3.34 14.91 25.62
C GLN A 121 -1.92 15.43 25.86
N LYS A 122 -0.94 14.53 25.96
CA LYS A 122 0.48 14.90 26.09
C LYS A 122 0.95 15.70 24.88
N MET A 123 0.69 15.24 23.65
CA MET A 123 1.08 15.96 22.44
C MET A 123 0.34 17.28 22.32
N LEU A 124 -0.94 17.34 22.66
CA LEU A 124 -1.72 18.58 22.63
C LEU A 124 -1.11 19.68 23.53
N SER A 125 -0.53 19.33 24.67
CA SER A 125 0.09 20.30 25.58
C SER A 125 1.34 20.98 24.98
N LEU A 126 1.96 20.36 23.97
CA LEU A 126 3.15 20.88 23.28
C LEU A 126 2.80 21.76 22.07
N ILE A 127 1.54 21.89 21.72
CA ILE A 127 1.08 22.61 20.51
C ILE A 127 0.50 23.97 20.91
N ASN A 128 0.86 25.01 20.17
CA ASN A 128 0.39 26.37 20.43
C ASN A 128 -1.10 26.56 20.04
N ALA A 129 -1.70 27.69 20.46
CA ALA A 129 -3.10 27.97 20.20
C ALA A 129 -3.40 28.16 18.71
N GLU A 130 -2.52 28.85 17.97
CA GLU A 130 -2.70 29.13 16.54
C GLU A 130 -2.80 27.83 15.72
N THR A 131 -1.91 26.88 15.97
CA THR A 131 -1.95 25.56 15.31
C THR A 131 -3.21 24.76 15.68
N LYS A 132 -3.67 24.84 16.95
CA LYS A 132 -4.89 24.17 17.39
C LYS A 132 -6.14 24.67 16.67
N GLU A 133 -6.18 25.94 16.30
CA GLU A 133 -7.33 26.53 15.58
C GLU A 133 -7.42 26.09 14.12
N LEU A 134 -6.32 25.59 13.53
CA LEU A 134 -6.31 25.16 12.14
C LEU A 134 -6.97 23.80 11.89
N PHE A 135 -7.13 22.98 12.91
CA PHE A 135 -7.60 21.60 12.79
C PHE A 135 -8.78 21.31 13.71
N ASP A 136 -9.69 20.45 13.26
CA ASP A 136 -10.56 19.76 14.21
C ASP A 136 -9.73 18.77 15.03
N ILE A 137 -9.77 18.85 16.36
CA ILE A 137 -8.90 18.06 17.25
C ILE A 137 -9.69 16.89 17.85
N CYS A 138 -9.14 15.69 17.72
CA CYS A 138 -9.62 14.48 18.37
C CYS A 138 -8.54 13.92 19.29
N LEU A 139 -8.87 13.84 20.60
CA LEU A 139 -7.96 13.26 21.59
C LEU A 139 -8.23 11.79 21.76
N ILE A 140 -7.17 11.00 21.75
CA ILE A 140 -7.18 9.57 22.06
C ILE A 140 -6.04 9.20 23.01
N ASN A 141 -6.12 8.01 23.58
CA ASN A 141 -5.11 7.53 24.51
C ASN A 141 -3.73 7.39 23.80
N SER A 142 -2.67 7.81 24.47
CA SER A 142 -1.28 7.73 23.99
C SER A 142 -0.90 6.31 23.58
N ASP A 143 -1.35 5.27 24.30
CA ASP A 143 -1.05 3.87 23.98
C ASP A 143 -1.54 3.45 22.58
N LYS A 144 -2.60 4.08 22.09
CA LYS A 144 -3.16 3.84 20.75
C LYS A 144 -2.43 4.57 19.63
N LEU A 145 -1.58 5.52 20.01
CA LEU A 145 -0.73 6.29 19.08
C LEU A 145 0.75 5.91 19.21
N SER A 146 1.09 5.05 20.17
CA SER A 146 2.45 4.59 20.35
C SER A 146 2.93 3.78 19.14
N THR A 147 4.20 3.91 18.82
CA THR A 147 4.87 3.13 17.79
C THR A 147 6.25 2.72 18.26
N THR A 148 6.70 1.61 17.72
CA THR A 148 8.08 1.14 17.86
C THR A 148 8.69 0.96 16.47
N LEU A 149 9.94 1.37 16.31
CA LEU A 149 10.68 1.32 15.05
C LEU A 149 12.00 0.60 15.26
N GLY A 150 12.54 0.00 14.20
CA GLY A 150 13.85 -0.63 14.20
C GLY A 150 13.98 -1.77 15.21
N GLU A 151 13.09 -2.77 15.18
CA GLU A 151 13.11 -3.91 16.13
C GLU A 151 13.03 -3.46 17.59
N ASP A 152 12.10 -2.54 17.89
CA ASP A 152 11.86 -1.94 19.20
C ASP A 152 12.99 -1.03 19.74
N ARG A 153 13.96 -0.65 18.88
CA ARG A 153 15.05 0.25 19.26
C ARG A 153 14.61 1.67 19.53
N PHE A 154 13.60 2.14 18.80
CA PHE A 154 13.07 3.49 18.92
C PHE A 154 11.60 3.46 19.30
N LYS A 155 11.23 4.27 20.27
CA LYS A 155 9.83 4.47 20.67
C LYS A 155 9.34 5.82 20.17
N GLY A 156 8.10 5.87 19.74
CA GLY A 156 7.52 7.10 19.22
C GLY A 156 6.02 7.21 19.51
N GLU A 157 5.50 8.36 19.15
CA GLU A 157 4.07 8.64 19.20
C GLU A 157 3.63 9.37 17.94
N TYR A 158 2.49 8.97 17.37
CA TYR A 158 1.92 9.56 16.17
C TYR A 158 1.01 10.74 16.49
N ILE A 159 1.11 11.79 15.66
CA ILE A 159 0.01 12.72 15.37
C ILE A 159 -0.51 12.34 14.00
N LYS A 160 -1.78 11.95 13.88
CA LYS A 160 -2.37 11.46 12.63
C LYS A 160 -3.35 12.47 12.07
N PHE A 161 -3.43 12.55 10.73
CA PHE A 161 -4.35 13.43 10.04
C PHE A 161 -5.34 12.61 9.22
N TYR A 162 -6.61 12.85 9.44
CA TYR A 162 -7.71 12.21 8.72
C TYR A 162 -8.57 13.27 8.03
N ARG A 163 -8.99 12.99 6.81
CA ARG A 163 -10.02 13.77 6.14
C ARG A 163 -11.34 13.02 6.12
N ARG A 164 -12.41 13.78 6.29
CA ARG A 164 -13.76 13.27 6.10
C ARG A 164 -14.23 13.62 4.69
N ASN A 165 -14.63 12.63 3.92
CA ASN A 165 -15.23 12.77 2.62
C ASN A 165 -16.56 11.99 2.53
N LYS A 166 -17.19 11.96 1.35
CA LYS A 166 -18.43 11.21 1.09
C LYS A 166 -18.31 9.70 1.29
N ASN A 167 -17.09 9.17 1.20
CA ASN A 167 -16.81 7.73 1.30
C ASN A 167 -16.36 7.34 2.72
N GLY A 168 -16.20 8.33 3.62
CA GLY A 168 -15.83 8.07 5.00
C GLY A 168 -14.62 8.85 5.49
N LEU A 169 -13.86 8.24 6.37
CA LEU A 169 -12.67 8.81 7.00
C LEU A 169 -11.41 8.28 6.32
N VAL A 170 -10.59 9.16 5.79
CA VAL A 170 -9.42 8.82 5.01
C VAL A 170 -8.14 9.30 5.71
N PRO A 171 -7.19 8.42 6.04
CA PRO A 171 -5.90 8.82 6.58
C PRO A 171 -5.06 9.46 5.46
N VAL A 172 -4.72 10.74 5.62
CA VAL A 172 -3.92 11.48 4.63
C VAL A 172 -2.45 11.60 5.00
N GLY A 173 -2.12 11.40 6.27
CA GLY A 173 -0.72 11.42 6.71
C GLY A 173 -0.58 11.43 8.23
N SER A 174 0.67 11.50 8.66
CA SER A 174 1.04 11.54 10.08
C SER A 174 2.37 12.25 10.29
N LEU A 175 2.55 12.78 11.48
CA LEU A 175 3.85 13.07 12.07
C LEU A 175 4.15 11.97 13.08
N ASN A 176 5.36 11.44 13.06
CA ASN A 176 5.84 10.45 14.01
C ASN A 176 6.97 11.06 14.81
N ILE A 177 6.73 11.24 16.09
CA ILE A 177 7.69 11.80 17.03
C ILE A 177 8.46 10.65 17.67
N ILE A 178 9.71 10.47 17.31
CA ILE A 178 10.56 9.34 17.68
C ILE A 178 11.56 9.80 18.72
N PHE A 179 11.55 9.14 19.87
CA PHE A 179 12.38 9.49 21.00
C PHE A 179 13.68 8.68 21.03
N ASN A 180 14.79 9.35 21.31
CA ASN A 180 16.09 8.75 21.60
C ASN A 180 16.70 9.45 22.82
N GLY A 181 16.35 8.98 24.00
CA GLY A 181 16.69 9.67 25.26
C GLY A 181 15.99 11.03 25.34
N GLU A 182 16.79 12.10 25.52
CA GLU A 182 16.31 13.48 25.56
C GLU A 182 16.12 14.10 24.17
N ASN A 183 16.65 13.46 23.13
CA ASN A 183 16.52 13.92 21.76
C ASN A 183 15.34 13.23 21.08
N TYR A 184 14.72 13.90 20.13
CA TYR A 184 13.71 13.30 19.28
C TYR A 184 13.84 13.76 17.84
N VAL A 185 13.36 12.92 16.94
CA VAL A 185 13.25 13.18 15.50
C VAL A 185 11.77 13.19 15.19
N ILE A 186 11.34 14.11 14.34
CA ILE A 186 10.00 14.01 13.75
C ILE A 186 10.18 13.57 12.31
N ASP A 187 9.54 12.48 11.92
CA ASP A 187 9.28 12.21 10.53
C ASP A 187 7.83 12.59 10.19
N SER A 188 7.60 12.98 8.96
CA SER A 188 6.25 13.08 8.41
C SER A 188 6.09 12.05 7.33
N SER A 189 4.90 11.47 7.23
CA SER A 189 4.55 10.54 6.17
C SER A 189 3.18 10.90 5.62
N PHE A 190 3.15 11.37 4.37
CA PHE A 190 1.93 11.70 3.64
C PHE A 190 1.73 10.71 2.49
N LEU A 191 0.54 10.13 2.41
CA LEU A 191 0.20 9.13 1.40
C LEU A 191 -0.20 9.84 0.10
N LYS A 192 0.73 9.93 -0.86
CA LYS A 192 0.56 10.72 -2.07
C LYS A 192 -0.72 10.38 -2.81
N GLU A 193 -0.95 9.11 -3.16
CA GLU A 193 -2.09 8.69 -3.95
C GLU A 193 -3.42 8.93 -3.22
N VAL A 194 -3.43 8.79 -1.90
CA VAL A 194 -4.61 9.08 -1.08
C VAL A 194 -4.91 10.58 -1.09
N ILE A 195 -3.87 11.41 -0.96
CA ILE A 195 -4.02 12.87 -1.06
C ILE A 195 -4.49 13.29 -2.45
N GLU A 196 -3.99 12.67 -3.51
CA GLU A 196 -4.42 12.95 -4.88
C GLU A 196 -5.89 12.58 -5.11
N VAL A 197 -6.37 11.47 -4.53
CA VAL A 197 -7.79 11.10 -4.57
C VAL A 197 -8.63 12.20 -3.94
N GLU A 198 -8.25 12.69 -2.76
CA GLU A 198 -8.96 13.77 -2.06
C GLU A 198 -8.84 15.11 -2.80
N TYR A 199 -7.65 15.46 -3.29
CA TYR A 199 -7.38 16.71 -3.98
C TYR A 199 -8.10 16.83 -5.32
N PHE A 200 -8.16 15.74 -6.10
CA PHE A 200 -8.85 15.68 -7.39
C PHE A 200 -10.31 15.20 -7.27
N GLU A 201 -10.84 15.06 -6.05
CA GLU A 201 -12.21 14.62 -5.78
C GLU A 201 -12.59 13.29 -6.47
N LYS A 202 -11.63 12.35 -6.50
CA LYS A 202 -11.84 11.01 -7.06
C LYS A 202 -12.55 10.09 -6.06
N SER A 203 -13.16 9.02 -6.56
CA SER A 203 -13.80 8.01 -5.70
C SER A 203 -12.81 6.94 -5.23
N SER A 204 -11.71 6.76 -5.96
CA SER A 204 -10.75 5.69 -5.73
C SER A 204 -9.38 6.04 -6.34
N ILE A 205 -8.31 5.42 -5.82
CA ILE A 205 -6.96 5.48 -6.40
C ILE A 205 -6.92 4.97 -7.85
N TYR A 206 -7.83 4.07 -8.22
CA TYR A 206 -7.92 3.51 -9.57
C TYR A 206 -8.44 4.52 -10.62
N GLU A 207 -8.95 5.68 -10.20
CA GLU A 207 -9.30 6.78 -11.10
C GLU A 207 -8.12 7.73 -11.35
N LEU A 208 -6.99 7.51 -10.68
CA LEU A 208 -5.75 8.23 -10.92
C LEU A 208 -5.07 7.72 -12.21
N ASN A 209 -4.29 8.58 -12.83
CA ASN A 209 -3.62 8.26 -14.11
C ASN A 209 -2.64 7.08 -14.01
N TYR A 210 -2.19 6.76 -12.82
CA TYR A 210 -1.29 5.62 -12.53
C TYR A 210 -1.85 4.25 -12.91
N PHE A 211 -3.16 4.15 -13.11
CA PHE A 211 -3.86 2.90 -13.40
C PHE A 211 -4.62 2.94 -14.72
N LYS A 212 -4.50 4.02 -15.50
CA LYS A 212 -5.36 4.27 -16.65
C LYS A 212 -5.32 3.15 -17.70
N ASN A 213 -4.12 2.73 -18.10
CA ASN A 213 -3.98 1.69 -19.13
C ASN A 213 -4.41 0.33 -18.58
N SER A 214 -4.04 0.03 -17.34
CA SER A 214 -4.41 -1.22 -16.67
C SER A 214 -5.92 -1.33 -16.46
N ILE A 215 -6.59 -0.24 -16.04
CA ILE A 215 -8.04 -0.23 -15.85
C ILE A 215 -8.79 -0.40 -17.17
N ASN A 216 -8.38 0.29 -18.22
CA ASN A 216 -9.01 0.15 -19.53
C ASN A 216 -8.89 -1.28 -20.04
N ASN A 217 -7.69 -1.87 -19.98
CA ASN A 217 -7.46 -3.25 -20.40
C ASN A 217 -8.33 -4.26 -19.63
N ILE A 218 -8.44 -4.12 -18.30
CA ILE A 218 -9.23 -5.04 -17.47
C ILE A 218 -10.73 -4.93 -17.74
N ARG A 219 -11.26 -3.72 -17.92
CA ARG A 219 -12.70 -3.52 -18.21
C ARG A 219 -13.15 -4.22 -19.49
N ASP A 220 -12.27 -4.30 -20.49
CA ASP A 220 -12.58 -4.93 -21.77
C ASP A 220 -12.54 -6.47 -21.69
N LYS A 221 -11.89 -7.06 -20.70
CA LYS A 221 -11.57 -8.49 -20.64
C LYS A 221 -12.19 -9.24 -19.46
N ILE A 222 -12.49 -8.55 -18.38
CA ILE A 222 -13.05 -9.14 -17.17
C ILE A 222 -14.50 -8.67 -16.99
N PRO A 223 -15.45 -9.59 -16.70
CA PRO A 223 -16.82 -9.22 -16.44
C PRO A 223 -16.96 -8.19 -15.33
N GLU A 224 -17.90 -7.26 -15.45
CA GLU A 224 -18.12 -6.20 -14.47
C GLU A 224 -18.38 -6.76 -13.06
N SER A 225 -19.09 -7.86 -12.95
CA SER A 225 -19.32 -8.60 -11.70
C SER A 225 -18.06 -9.10 -11.01
N SER A 226 -16.93 -9.11 -11.71
CA SER A 226 -15.62 -9.57 -11.25
C SER A 226 -14.56 -8.47 -11.26
N LEU A 227 -14.99 -7.22 -11.43
CA LEU A 227 -14.07 -6.08 -11.52
C LEU A 227 -13.15 -5.97 -10.29
N SER A 228 -13.65 -6.32 -9.11
CA SER A 228 -12.87 -6.36 -7.88
C SER A 228 -11.64 -7.26 -7.97
N VAL A 229 -11.80 -8.43 -8.58
CA VAL A 229 -10.68 -9.36 -8.85
C VAL A 229 -9.70 -8.74 -9.84
N GLY A 230 -10.22 -8.05 -10.86
CA GLY A 230 -9.39 -7.32 -11.82
C GLY A 230 -8.53 -6.23 -11.16
N LEU A 231 -9.12 -5.42 -10.31
CA LEU A 231 -8.41 -4.38 -9.55
C LEU A 231 -7.31 -4.97 -8.65
N LYS A 232 -7.60 -6.10 -8.02
CA LYS A 232 -6.62 -6.87 -7.26
C LYS A 232 -5.46 -7.33 -8.13
N CYS A 233 -5.74 -7.85 -9.32
CA CYS A 233 -4.70 -8.29 -10.27
C CYS A 233 -3.82 -7.12 -10.72
N ILE A 234 -4.41 -5.94 -11.00
CA ILE A 234 -3.65 -4.73 -11.34
C ILE A 234 -2.69 -4.35 -10.21
N ASN A 235 -3.17 -4.33 -8.96
CA ASN A 235 -2.34 -3.99 -7.81
C ASN A 235 -1.19 -4.96 -7.62
N LEU A 236 -1.46 -6.26 -7.70
CA LEU A 236 -0.43 -7.29 -7.57
C LEU A 236 0.61 -7.17 -8.68
N MET A 237 0.18 -6.97 -9.93
CA MET A 237 1.08 -6.80 -11.06
C MET A 237 1.96 -5.56 -10.88
N ARG A 238 1.39 -4.43 -10.47
CA ARG A 238 2.15 -3.21 -10.21
C ARG A 238 3.26 -3.43 -9.18
N VAL A 239 2.97 -4.13 -8.07
CA VAL A 239 3.98 -4.47 -7.06
C VAL A 239 5.06 -5.37 -7.63
N ILE A 240 4.67 -6.42 -8.37
CA ILE A 240 5.61 -7.36 -9.00
C ILE A 240 6.56 -6.62 -9.94
N LEU A 241 6.04 -5.76 -10.80
CA LEU A 241 6.83 -5.00 -11.76
C LEU A 241 7.81 -4.04 -11.09
N VAL A 242 7.40 -3.35 -10.04
CA VAL A 242 8.29 -2.47 -9.26
C VAL A 242 9.41 -3.28 -8.61
N LEU A 243 9.11 -4.42 -8.00
CA LEU A 243 10.11 -5.30 -7.40
C LEU A 243 11.09 -5.87 -8.43
N MET A 244 10.58 -6.28 -9.59
CA MET A 244 11.42 -6.78 -10.69
C MET A 244 12.31 -5.66 -11.24
N ASN A 245 11.82 -4.42 -11.31
CA ASN A 245 12.62 -3.27 -11.71
C ASN A 245 13.78 -2.97 -10.75
N GLU A 246 13.67 -3.40 -9.51
CA GLU A 246 14.75 -3.31 -8.53
C GLU A 246 15.71 -4.52 -8.55
N GLY A 247 15.55 -5.40 -9.54
CA GLY A 247 16.43 -6.53 -9.79
C GLY A 247 16.01 -7.82 -9.08
N LEU A 248 14.79 -7.88 -8.50
CA LEU A 248 14.26 -9.11 -7.93
C LEU A 248 13.64 -9.98 -9.04
N VAL A 249 13.87 -11.28 -8.97
CA VAL A 249 13.31 -12.27 -9.88
C VAL A 249 12.48 -13.30 -9.11
N PHE A 250 11.81 -14.22 -9.82
CA PHE A 250 11.07 -15.30 -9.17
C PHE A 250 12.02 -16.35 -8.60
N GLY A 251 12.11 -16.43 -7.28
CA GLY A 251 12.99 -17.36 -6.56
C GLY A 251 12.27 -18.21 -5.51
N ASN A 252 13.03 -19.03 -4.81
CA ASN A 252 12.51 -19.95 -3.76
C ASN A 252 12.88 -19.50 -2.35
N LYS A 253 13.65 -18.44 -2.21
CA LYS A 253 14.17 -17.96 -0.90
C LYS A 253 14.00 -16.46 -0.77
N ASN A 254 13.91 -15.99 0.45
CA ASN A 254 13.91 -14.58 0.81
C ASN A 254 12.90 -13.75 0.01
N GLN A 255 13.31 -12.61 -0.49
CA GLN A 255 12.47 -11.65 -1.22
C GLN A 255 12.00 -12.19 -2.57
N GLU A 256 12.83 -12.93 -3.27
CA GLU A 256 12.48 -13.56 -4.55
C GLU A 256 11.32 -14.55 -4.38
N TYR A 257 11.27 -15.27 -3.25
CA TYR A 257 10.12 -16.11 -2.89
C TYR A 257 8.83 -15.29 -2.75
N ILE A 258 8.92 -14.09 -2.18
CA ILE A 258 7.74 -13.23 -2.01
C ILE A 258 7.26 -12.73 -3.38
N VAL A 259 8.17 -12.32 -4.27
CA VAL A 259 7.79 -11.92 -5.65
C VAL A 259 7.07 -13.06 -6.35
N ARG A 260 7.61 -14.29 -6.28
CA ARG A 260 6.96 -15.48 -6.83
C ARG A 260 5.60 -15.75 -6.17
N LYS A 261 5.48 -15.60 -4.86
CA LYS A 261 4.22 -15.78 -4.13
C LYS A 261 3.15 -14.79 -4.58
N LEU A 262 3.50 -13.50 -4.74
CA LEU A 262 2.59 -12.48 -5.27
C LEU A 262 2.11 -12.82 -6.68
N HIS A 263 3.03 -13.23 -7.55
CA HIS A 263 2.69 -13.67 -8.92
C HIS A 263 1.75 -14.87 -8.92
N ARG A 264 2.01 -15.89 -8.08
CA ARG A 264 1.14 -17.07 -7.98
C ARG A 264 -0.24 -16.74 -7.43
N ILE A 265 -0.35 -15.79 -6.52
CA ILE A 265 -1.65 -15.29 -6.05
C ILE A 265 -2.40 -14.64 -7.22
N LEU A 266 -1.75 -13.77 -8.00
CA LEU A 266 -2.34 -13.14 -9.16
C LEU A 266 -2.80 -14.17 -10.18
N ALA A 267 -1.93 -15.11 -10.57
CA ALA A 267 -2.24 -16.16 -11.54
C ALA A 267 -3.38 -17.08 -11.06
N LEU A 268 -3.44 -17.37 -9.74
CA LEU A 268 -4.53 -18.14 -9.16
C LEU A 268 -5.86 -17.37 -9.25
N GLU A 269 -5.89 -16.07 -8.95
CA GLU A 269 -7.11 -15.27 -9.05
C GLU A 269 -7.65 -15.26 -10.49
N LEU A 270 -6.77 -15.09 -11.48
CA LEU A 270 -7.17 -15.15 -12.89
C LEU A 270 -7.68 -16.56 -13.25
N TYR A 271 -6.97 -17.60 -12.85
CA TYR A 271 -7.38 -18.98 -13.11
C TYR A 271 -8.76 -19.31 -12.53
N LEU A 272 -8.99 -18.92 -11.27
CA LEU A 272 -10.26 -19.14 -10.58
C LEU A 272 -11.43 -18.35 -11.18
N LEU A 273 -11.16 -17.16 -11.72
CA LEU A 273 -12.16 -16.30 -12.36
C LEU A 273 -12.78 -16.98 -13.60
N PHE A 274 -11.98 -17.79 -14.27
CA PHE A 274 -12.36 -18.42 -15.51
C PHE A 274 -12.50 -19.95 -15.42
N LEU A 275 -12.32 -20.54 -14.25
CA LEU A 275 -12.37 -22.00 -14.06
C LEU A 275 -13.67 -22.64 -14.58
N ASP A 276 -14.81 -21.94 -14.40
CA ASP A 276 -16.13 -22.42 -14.83
C ASP A 276 -16.44 -22.08 -16.31
N LYS A 277 -15.53 -21.40 -17.01
CA LYS A 277 -15.74 -20.92 -18.39
C LYS A 277 -14.93 -21.70 -19.45
N GLU A 278 -14.28 -22.79 -19.05
CA GLU A 278 -13.44 -23.63 -19.94
C GLU A 278 -12.36 -22.83 -20.73
N ILE A 279 -11.86 -21.75 -20.13
CA ILE A 279 -10.80 -20.96 -20.73
C ILE A 279 -9.50 -21.77 -20.79
N SER A 280 -8.84 -21.74 -21.92
CA SER A 280 -7.57 -22.43 -22.14
C SER A 280 -6.41 -21.78 -21.39
N ARG A 281 -5.35 -22.55 -21.12
CA ARG A 281 -4.09 -22.04 -20.55
C ARG A 281 -3.55 -20.85 -21.33
N SER A 282 -3.61 -20.92 -22.67
CA SER A 282 -3.12 -19.86 -23.56
C SER A 282 -3.85 -18.54 -23.35
N GLU A 283 -5.16 -18.58 -23.17
CA GLU A 283 -5.96 -17.36 -22.92
C GLU A 283 -5.65 -16.71 -21.56
N ILE A 284 -5.39 -17.52 -20.51
CA ILE A 284 -4.96 -16.97 -19.21
C ILE A 284 -3.55 -16.36 -19.32
N VAL A 285 -2.65 -16.99 -20.07
CA VAL A 285 -1.30 -16.46 -20.29
C VAL A 285 -1.35 -15.16 -21.11
N GLU A 286 -2.24 -15.08 -22.11
CA GLU A 286 -2.47 -13.87 -22.88
C GLU A 286 -3.02 -12.75 -22.01
N LEU A 287 -4.03 -13.03 -21.19
CA LEU A 287 -4.57 -12.04 -20.23
C LEU A 287 -3.49 -11.55 -19.24
N MET A 288 -2.64 -12.45 -18.75
CA MET A 288 -1.49 -12.07 -17.90
C MET A 288 -0.50 -11.17 -18.65
N SER A 289 -0.24 -11.47 -19.93
CA SER A 289 0.59 -10.64 -20.81
C SER A 289 0.03 -9.23 -20.92
N ASP A 290 -1.27 -9.12 -21.16
CA ASP A 290 -1.95 -7.83 -21.32
C ASP A 290 -1.95 -7.00 -20.04
N ILE A 291 -2.18 -7.64 -18.89
CA ILE A 291 -2.07 -6.98 -17.57
C ILE A 291 -0.63 -6.52 -17.33
N THR A 292 0.36 -7.30 -17.74
CA THR A 292 1.77 -6.95 -17.63
C THR A 292 2.10 -5.75 -18.50
N LEU A 293 1.72 -5.75 -19.76
CA LEU A 293 2.01 -4.66 -20.71
C LEU A 293 1.32 -3.36 -20.31
N SER A 294 0.07 -3.43 -19.88
CA SER A 294 -0.64 -2.24 -19.41
C SER A 294 -0.05 -1.68 -18.12
N GLY A 295 0.35 -2.56 -17.19
CA GLY A 295 1.05 -2.16 -15.96
C GLY A 295 2.42 -1.53 -16.22
N LEU A 296 3.19 -2.08 -17.16
CA LEU A 296 4.45 -1.49 -17.63
C LEU A 296 4.23 -0.11 -18.23
N SER A 297 3.22 0.06 -19.07
CA SER A 297 2.87 1.37 -19.67
C SER A 297 2.49 2.39 -18.60
N ASP A 298 1.71 2.02 -17.59
CA ASP A 298 1.37 2.91 -16.49
C ASP A 298 2.61 3.33 -15.69
N LEU A 299 3.50 2.41 -15.37
CA LEU A 299 4.74 2.67 -14.62
C LEU A 299 5.78 3.46 -15.44
N GLN A 300 5.84 3.28 -16.75
CA GLN A 300 6.68 4.09 -17.65
C GLN A 300 6.21 5.55 -17.70
N ASN A 301 4.90 5.76 -17.73
CA ASN A 301 4.33 7.10 -17.67
C ASN A 301 4.66 7.86 -16.38
N GLU A 302 4.96 7.12 -15.31
CA GLU A 302 5.42 7.68 -14.03
C GLU A 302 6.96 7.85 -13.96
N ASN A 303 7.70 7.51 -15.02
CA ASN A 303 9.17 7.41 -15.02
C ASN A 303 9.72 6.46 -13.94
N THR A 304 8.95 5.39 -13.66
CA THR A 304 9.25 4.47 -12.56
C THR A 304 10.07 3.27 -13.00
N ILE A 305 10.02 2.89 -14.28
CA ILE A 305 10.69 1.71 -14.84
C ILE A 305 11.77 2.10 -15.84
N ASN A 306 12.96 1.54 -15.65
CA ASN A 306 14.15 1.78 -16.47
C ASN A 306 14.61 0.59 -17.30
N PHE A 307 13.98 -0.60 -17.15
CA PHE A 307 14.38 -1.83 -17.83
C PHE A 307 13.55 -2.14 -19.09
N SER A 308 14.07 -3.05 -19.89
CA SER A 308 13.38 -3.54 -21.08
C SER A 308 12.07 -4.25 -20.70
N SER A 309 10.96 -3.78 -21.27
CA SER A 309 9.64 -4.39 -21.11
C SER A 309 9.62 -5.86 -21.52
N GLN A 310 10.46 -6.25 -22.51
CA GLN A 310 10.59 -7.62 -23.01
C GLN A 310 11.02 -8.60 -21.92
N PHE A 311 12.03 -8.24 -21.11
CA PHE A 311 12.52 -9.12 -20.03
C PHE A 311 11.43 -9.43 -18.99
N PHE A 312 10.66 -8.42 -18.59
CA PHE A 312 9.57 -8.61 -17.64
C PHE A 312 8.49 -9.52 -18.22
N LEU A 313 8.09 -9.24 -19.43
CA LEU A 313 7.03 -10.00 -20.12
C LEU A 313 7.40 -11.48 -20.26
N GLU A 314 8.57 -11.80 -20.80
CA GLU A 314 9.03 -13.19 -20.98
C GLU A 314 9.12 -13.93 -19.63
N THR A 315 9.63 -13.27 -18.60
CA THR A 315 9.78 -13.87 -17.28
C THR A 315 8.43 -14.18 -16.64
N ILE A 316 7.48 -13.24 -16.71
CA ILE A 316 6.13 -13.39 -16.17
C ILE A 316 5.35 -14.46 -16.94
N ILE A 317 5.37 -14.43 -18.26
CA ILE A 317 4.68 -15.42 -19.12
C ILE A 317 5.16 -16.83 -18.80
N ARG A 318 6.48 -17.05 -18.72
CA ARG A 318 7.06 -18.36 -18.41
C ARG A 318 6.63 -18.88 -17.03
N GLU A 319 6.70 -18.06 -15.99
CA GLU A 319 6.26 -18.46 -14.64
C GLU A 319 4.75 -18.70 -14.60
N THR A 320 3.95 -17.88 -15.30
CA THR A 320 2.49 -18.06 -15.42
C THR A 320 2.16 -19.41 -16.07
N GLY A 321 2.74 -19.72 -17.22
CA GLY A 321 2.48 -20.99 -17.91
C GLY A 321 2.80 -22.21 -17.05
N SER A 322 3.94 -22.18 -16.36
CA SER A 322 4.36 -23.25 -15.45
C SER A 322 3.42 -23.40 -14.24
N TYR A 323 2.92 -22.27 -13.70
CA TYR A 323 2.03 -22.32 -12.56
C TYR A 323 0.60 -22.75 -12.94
N ILE A 324 0.06 -22.29 -14.07
CA ILE A 324 -1.25 -22.75 -14.56
C ILE A 324 -1.24 -24.25 -14.82
N GLU A 325 -0.14 -24.80 -15.39
CA GLU A 325 0.00 -26.25 -15.57
C GLU A 325 -0.07 -27.02 -14.23
N LEU A 326 0.51 -26.46 -13.18
CA LEU A 326 0.41 -27.04 -11.84
C LEU A 326 -1.04 -27.00 -11.33
N LEU A 327 -1.76 -25.90 -11.55
CA LEU A 327 -3.16 -25.76 -11.13
C LEU A 327 -4.06 -26.76 -11.90
N GLU A 328 -3.88 -26.94 -13.20
CA GLU A 328 -4.61 -27.91 -14.02
C GLU A 328 -4.38 -29.35 -13.53
N LYS A 329 -3.14 -29.72 -13.24
CA LYS A 329 -2.82 -31.02 -12.62
C LYS A 329 -3.53 -31.15 -11.26
N GLY A 330 -3.58 -30.10 -10.46
CA GLY A 330 -4.30 -30.04 -9.20
C GLY A 330 -5.80 -30.28 -9.38
N VAL A 331 -6.43 -29.64 -10.37
CA VAL A 331 -7.85 -29.87 -10.70
C VAL A 331 -8.10 -31.34 -11.02
N LEU A 332 -7.27 -31.94 -11.89
CA LEU A 332 -7.40 -33.36 -12.25
C LEU A 332 -7.21 -34.30 -11.07
N MET A 333 -6.30 -33.99 -10.14
CA MET A 333 -6.11 -34.79 -8.95
C MET A 333 -7.33 -34.71 -8.02
N ILE A 334 -7.83 -33.51 -7.77
CA ILE A 334 -8.98 -33.27 -6.88
C ILE A 334 -10.26 -33.91 -7.45
N SER A 335 -10.45 -33.87 -8.77
CA SER A 335 -11.66 -34.42 -9.43
C SER A 335 -11.70 -35.95 -9.44
N LYS A 336 -10.58 -36.65 -9.27
CA LYS A 336 -10.49 -38.12 -9.36
C LYS A 336 -10.69 -38.84 -8.03
N GLN A 337 -10.67 -38.17 -6.90
CA GLN A 337 -10.68 -38.78 -5.57
C GLN A 337 -11.58 -38.03 -4.61
N SER A 338 -12.21 -38.76 -3.68
CA SER A 338 -12.85 -38.19 -2.49
C SER A 338 -11.76 -38.00 -1.43
N PHE A 339 -11.29 -36.76 -1.27
CA PHE A 339 -10.21 -36.45 -0.32
C PHE A 339 -10.74 -36.13 1.09
N ASP A 340 -10.06 -36.63 2.10
CA ASP A 340 -10.22 -36.23 3.48
C ASP A 340 -9.28 -35.04 3.85
N LEU A 341 -9.22 -34.67 5.13
CA LEU A 341 -8.40 -33.56 5.61
C LEU A 341 -6.88 -33.85 5.52
N GLU A 342 -6.46 -35.12 5.66
CA GLU A 342 -5.06 -35.50 5.55
C GLU A 342 -4.60 -35.37 4.09
N GLU A 343 -5.43 -35.78 3.17
CA GLU A 343 -5.15 -35.64 1.73
C GLU A 343 -5.11 -34.17 1.27
N GLU A 344 -5.93 -33.29 1.86
CA GLU A 344 -5.84 -31.84 1.61
C GLU A 344 -4.47 -31.29 2.01
N THR A 345 -3.93 -31.73 3.14
CA THR A 345 -2.60 -31.33 3.60
C THR A 345 -1.52 -31.83 2.64
N ILE A 346 -1.63 -33.07 2.17
CA ILE A 346 -0.71 -33.62 1.16
C ILE A 346 -0.76 -32.83 -0.15
N LEU A 347 -1.94 -32.45 -0.63
CA LEU A 347 -2.09 -31.64 -1.82
C LEU A 347 -1.39 -30.27 -1.70
N LYS A 348 -1.49 -29.64 -0.53
CA LYS A 348 -0.85 -28.38 -0.26
C LYS A 348 0.66 -28.50 -0.12
N GLU A 349 1.13 -29.39 0.74
CA GLU A 349 2.53 -29.47 1.14
C GLU A 349 3.41 -30.16 0.10
N ARG A 350 2.92 -31.26 -0.48
CA ARG A 350 3.68 -32.06 -1.42
C ARG A 350 3.55 -31.57 -2.87
N TYR A 351 2.35 -31.15 -3.25
CA TYR A 351 2.06 -30.75 -4.64
C TYR A 351 1.92 -29.24 -4.82
N GLY A 352 1.93 -28.45 -3.75
CA GLY A 352 1.84 -26.99 -3.81
C GLY A 352 0.49 -26.46 -4.32
N ILE A 353 -0.58 -27.28 -4.21
CA ILE A 353 -1.91 -26.89 -4.68
C ILE A 353 -2.57 -25.95 -3.69
N PRO A 354 -3.02 -24.76 -4.12
CA PRO A 354 -3.59 -23.77 -3.20
C PRO A 354 -4.92 -24.23 -2.58
N SER A 355 -5.08 -23.99 -1.28
CA SER A 355 -6.33 -24.29 -0.56
C SER A 355 -7.56 -23.65 -1.19
N LYS A 356 -7.41 -22.46 -1.78
CA LYS A 356 -8.50 -21.75 -2.45
C LYS A 356 -9.01 -22.53 -3.67
N LEU A 357 -8.13 -23.15 -4.43
CA LEU A 357 -8.49 -24.02 -5.54
C LEU A 357 -9.20 -25.30 -5.07
N ILE A 358 -8.66 -25.97 -4.03
CA ILE A 358 -9.26 -27.17 -3.44
C ILE A 358 -10.68 -26.88 -2.98
N LYS A 359 -10.88 -25.79 -2.24
CA LYS A 359 -12.21 -25.38 -1.76
C LYS A 359 -13.18 -25.09 -2.89
N LYS A 360 -12.73 -24.38 -3.94
CA LYS A 360 -13.59 -24.05 -5.07
C LYS A 360 -14.09 -25.31 -5.81
N ILE A 361 -13.22 -26.28 -6.03
CA ILE A 361 -13.60 -27.51 -6.75
C ILE A 361 -14.54 -28.37 -5.87
N ARG A 362 -14.25 -28.51 -4.58
CA ARG A 362 -15.06 -29.32 -3.65
C ARG A 362 -16.46 -28.75 -3.41
N ASN A 363 -16.58 -27.45 -3.27
CA ASN A 363 -17.86 -26.82 -2.91
C ASN A 363 -18.74 -26.52 -4.13
N GLY A 364 -18.30 -26.85 -5.35
CA GLY A 364 -19.05 -26.68 -6.59
C GLY A 364 -19.41 -25.24 -6.96
N LYS A 365 -19.40 -24.35 -6.02
CA LYS A 365 -19.43 -22.88 -6.07
C LYS A 365 -18.81 -22.42 -4.76
N LEU A 366 -17.71 -21.69 -4.83
CA LEU A 366 -17.54 -20.69 -3.78
C LEU A 366 -18.82 -19.86 -3.88
N GLU A 367 -19.67 -19.91 -2.85
CA GLU A 367 -20.55 -18.79 -2.65
C GLU A 367 -19.66 -17.58 -2.85
N ASN A 368 -19.96 -16.81 -3.89
CA ASN A 368 -19.66 -15.41 -3.90
C ASN A 368 -20.46 -14.88 -2.69
N LYS A 369 -19.95 -15.12 -1.48
CA LYS A 369 -20.07 -14.08 -0.47
C LYS A 369 -19.49 -12.91 -1.22
N ASP A 370 -20.41 -12.04 -1.60
CA ASP A 370 -20.02 -10.72 -2.01
C ASP A 370 -18.82 -10.34 -1.14
N ASP A 371 -17.64 -10.60 -1.65
CA ASP A 371 -16.50 -9.80 -1.37
C ASP A 371 -16.89 -8.45 -2.01
N ASN A 372 -18.00 -7.90 -1.50
CA ASN A 372 -18.20 -6.48 -1.41
C ASN A 372 -16.91 -6.07 -0.74
N ILE A 373 -15.95 -5.75 -1.59
CA ILE A 373 -14.79 -4.99 -1.15
C ILE A 373 -15.48 -3.89 -0.37
N PRO A 374 -15.40 -3.90 0.97
CA PRO A 374 -15.85 -2.74 1.66
C PRO A 374 -14.94 -1.67 1.09
N MET A 375 -15.52 -0.85 0.20
CA MET A 375 -14.87 0.40 -0.17
C MET A 375 -14.75 1.21 1.13
N ASN A 376 -13.81 0.81 1.96
CA ASN A 376 -13.63 1.22 3.33
C ASN A 376 -14.55 0.44 4.31
N PRO A 377 -14.02 -0.42 5.22
CA PRO A 377 -14.79 -1.03 6.30
C PRO A 377 -15.51 0.00 7.18
N LEU A 378 -15.20 1.27 6.99
CA LEU A 378 -15.76 2.44 7.63
C LEU A 378 -17.08 2.93 7.02
N ASN A 379 -17.53 2.41 5.87
CA ASN A 379 -18.82 2.82 5.27
C ASN A 379 -20.05 2.50 6.13
N LYS A 380 -19.94 1.62 7.12
CA LYS A 380 -21.02 1.32 8.07
C LYS A 380 -21.22 2.39 9.16
N VAL A 381 -20.39 3.43 9.21
CA VAL A 381 -20.33 4.38 10.33
C VAL A 381 -20.51 5.85 9.86
N ILE A 382 -21.07 6.05 8.66
CA ILE A 382 -21.22 7.38 8.03
C ILE A 382 -22.05 8.36 8.90
N ASP A 383 -22.93 7.86 9.75
CA ASP A 383 -23.82 8.69 10.58
C ASP A 383 -23.23 9.10 11.93
N MET A 384 -22.03 8.65 12.27
CA MET A 384 -21.39 9.05 13.51
C MET A 384 -20.61 10.36 13.39
N PRO A 385 -20.54 11.17 14.46
CA PRO A 385 -19.60 12.28 14.52
C PRO A 385 -18.17 11.83 14.27
N THR A 386 -17.40 12.61 13.51
CA THR A 386 -16.04 12.28 13.08
C THR A 386 -15.15 11.83 14.25
N LYS A 387 -15.22 12.51 15.39
CA LYS A 387 -14.44 12.16 16.61
C LYS A 387 -14.80 10.79 17.17
N ASN A 388 -16.07 10.44 17.20
CA ASN A 388 -16.50 9.12 17.69
C ASN A 388 -16.03 8.01 16.77
N TRP A 389 -16.05 8.26 15.47
CA TRP A 389 -15.54 7.33 14.48
C TRP A 389 -14.04 7.09 14.61
N ILE A 390 -13.25 8.16 14.77
CA ILE A 390 -11.81 8.06 15.00
C ILE A 390 -11.53 7.28 16.29
N LYS A 391 -12.25 7.53 17.36
CA LYS A 391 -12.12 6.78 18.63
C LYS A 391 -12.40 5.29 18.44
N ALA A 392 -13.50 4.96 17.76
CA ALA A 392 -13.84 3.57 17.46
C ALA A 392 -12.75 2.87 16.61
N LEU A 393 -12.15 3.57 15.64
CA LEU A 393 -11.03 3.09 14.83
C LEU A 393 -9.80 2.73 15.66
N HIS A 394 -9.57 3.46 16.74
CA HIS A 394 -8.47 3.25 17.66
C HIS A 394 -8.84 2.37 18.86
N GLY A 395 -10.06 1.82 18.87
CA GLY A 395 -10.53 0.94 19.93
C GLY A 395 -10.78 1.65 21.26
N GLU A 396 -11.32 2.90 21.19
CA GLU A 396 -11.79 3.71 22.33
C GLU A 396 -13.31 3.88 22.32
#